data_16529773a38f65a44455502b71a7155d
#
_entry.id   16529773a38f65a44455502b71a7155d
#
_cell.length_a   1.000
_cell.length_b   1.000
_cell.length_c   1.000
_cell.angle_alpha   90.00
_cell.angle_beta   90.00
_cell.angle_gamma   90.00
#
_symmetry.space_group_name_H-M   'P 1'
#
loop_
_entity.id
_entity.type
_entity.pdbx_description
1 polymer ?
#
loop_
_entity_poly.entity_id
_entity_poly.type
_entity_poly.pdbx_seq_one_letter_code
_entity_poly.pdbx_strand_id
1 'polypeptide(L)'
;MRFVNESAKTVMECTYDYMGRRHTRKVSVNGTVSSYLRYMYRGYLQIAAIDAVSGAFRWFLFWDPTQPEAARPLAIRKDGTWYAYGWDLTKNVTEIFGKAGYLRTVYTYTPYGEVAAEGDVTQPIQWSSEYNDEELGLVYYNYRHLNPHDGRWISRDPI
;
A
#
# COMPACT_ATOMS: atom_id res chain seq x y z
N MET A 1 0.43 -10.95 12.98
CA MET A 1 1.13 -9.77 13.57
C MET A 1 0.08 -8.71 13.91
N ARG A 2 0.25 -8.03 15.02
CA ARG A 2 -0.70 -7.03 15.52
C ARG A 2 0.06 -5.72 15.79
N PHE A 3 -0.44 -4.64 15.24
CA PHE A 3 0.06 -3.28 15.45
C PHE A 3 -1.01 -2.46 16.19
N VAL A 4 -0.58 -1.54 17.06
CA VAL A 4 -1.46 -0.69 17.82
C VAL A 4 -0.97 0.75 17.75
N ASN A 5 -1.85 1.64 17.33
CA ASN A 5 -1.69 3.07 17.49
C ASN A 5 -2.63 3.53 18.62
N GLU A 6 -2.08 3.71 19.82
CA GLU A 6 -2.87 4.03 21.01
C GLU A 6 -3.52 5.41 20.92
N SER A 7 -2.82 6.39 20.35
CA SER A 7 -3.34 7.75 20.20
C SER A 7 -4.56 7.83 19.31
N ALA A 8 -4.58 7.05 18.21
CA ALA A 8 -5.70 6.96 17.29
C ALA A 8 -6.69 5.84 17.66
N LYS A 9 -6.44 5.07 18.73
CA LYS A 9 -7.20 3.85 19.10
C LYS A 9 -7.37 2.90 17.92
N THR A 10 -6.35 2.81 17.08
CA THR A 10 -6.35 2.00 15.86
C THR A 10 -5.54 0.73 16.11
N VAL A 11 -6.12 -0.40 15.74
CA VAL A 11 -5.48 -1.71 15.80
C VAL A 11 -5.44 -2.30 14.39
N MET A 12 -4.27 -2.69 13.91
CA MET A 12 -4.10 -3.43 12.67
C MET A 12 -3.61 -4.85 12.96
N GLU A 13 -4.33 -5.83 12.47
CA GLU A 13 -4.00 -7.25 12.58
C GLU A 13 -3.73 -7.81 11.18
N CYS A 14 -2.56 -8.41 11.00
CA CYS A 14 -2.15 -9.00 9.73
C CYS A 14 -1.88 -10.49 9.90
N THR A 15 -2.32 -11.28 8.91
CA THR A 15 -1.88 -12.67 8.72
C THR A 15 -0.98 -12.75 7.50
N TYR A 16 -0.13 -13.76 7.47
CA TYR A 16 0.84 -13.99 6.41
C TYR A 16 0.70 -15.40 5.85
N ASP A 17 0.99 -15.59 4.59
CA ASP A 17 1.02 -16.89 3.94
C ASP A 17 2.35 -17.63 4.21
N TYR A 18 2.48 -18.82 3.64
CA TYR A 18 3.70 -19.65 3.79
C TYR A 18 4.96 -19.04 3.16
N MET A 19 4.81 -18.06 2.26
CA MET A 19 5.91 -17.31 1.66
C MET A 19 6.25 -16.03 2.45
N GLY A 20 5.59 -15.79 3.60
CA GLY A 20 5.76 -14.57 4.40
C GLY A 20 5.09 -13.32 3.80
N ARG A 21 4.26 -13.45 2.75
CA ARG A 21 3.52 -12.34 2.16
C ARG A 21 2.26 -12.07 2.97
N ARG A 22 1.88 -10.81 3.13
CA ARG A 22 0.68 -10.43 3.88
C ARG A 22 -0.59 -10.96 3.21
N HIS A 23 -1.22 -11.94 3.84
CA HIS A 23 -2.44 -12.57 3.33
C HIS A 23 -3.68 -11.74 3.63
N THR A 24 -3.84 -11.29 4.89
CA THR A 24 -4.95 -10.43 5.29
C THR A 24 -4.47 -9.24 6.09
N ARG A 25 -5.30 -8.18 6.09
CA ARG A 25 -5.11 -6.97 6.87
C ARG A 25 -6.47 -6.51 7.40
N LYS A 26 -6.61 -6.52 8.70
CA LYS A 26 -7.82 -6.08 9.41
C LYS A 26 -7.50 -4.84 10.24
N VAL A 27 -8.20 -3.77 10.00
CA VAL A 27 -8.09 -2.52 10.75
C VAL A 27 -9.34 -2.30 11.56
N SER A 28 -9.15 -1.99 12.84
CA SER A 28 -10.22 -1.63 13.76
C SER A 28 -9.92 -0.27 14.37
N VAL A 29 -10.91 0.60 14.41
CA VAL A 29 -10.84 1.92 15.04
C VAL A 29 -11.88 1.96 16.16
N ASN A 30 -11.46 2.32 17.36
CA ASN A 30 -12.32 2.30 18.57
C ASN A 30 -13.03 0.95 18.77
N GLY A 31 -12.38 -0.17 18.45
CA GLY A 31 -12.95 -1.51 18.55
C GLY A 31 -13.87 -1.93 17.41
N THR A 32 -14.21 -1.03 16.49
CA THR A 32 -15.05 -1.34 15.32
C THR A 32 -14.17 -1.60 14.10
N VAL A 33 -14.44 -2.69 13.35
CA VAL A 33 -13.72 -3.01 12.12
C VAL A 33 -14.05 -1.97 11.05
N SER A 34 -13.05 -1.23 10.62
CA SER A 34 -13.17 -0.22 9.55
C SER A 34 -12.78 -0.78 8.17
N SER A 35 -11.87 -1.76 8.13
CA SER A 35 -11.42 -2.39 6.90
C SER A 35 -10.94 -3.81 7.17
N TYR A 36 -11.33 -4.75 6.31
CA TYR A 36 -10.80 -6.12 6.36
C TYR A 36 -10.54 -6.60 4.93
N LEU A 37 -9.26 -6.65 4.55
CA LEU A 37 -8.82 -6.96 3.20
C LEU A 37 -8.07 -8.30 3.16
N ARG A 38 -8.23 -9.01 2.04
CA ARG A 38 -7.42 -10.15 1.65
C ARG A 38 -6.70 -9.81 0.35
N TYR A 39 -5.41 -10.12 0.28
CA TYR A 39 -4.55 -9.78 -0.85
C TYR A 39 -4.29 -10.97 -1.75
N MET A 40 -4.16 -10.68 -3.05
CA MET A 40 -3.72 -11.62 -4.07
C MET A 40 -2.36 -11.19 -4.62
N TYR A 41 -1.54 -12.17 -4.96
CA TYR A 41 -0.17 -11.95 -5.41
C TYR A 41 0.16 -12.68 -6.71
N ARG A 42 1.07 -12.10 -7.48
CA ARG A 42 1.86 -12.76 -8.51
C ARG A 42 3.32 -12.69 -8.06
N GLY A 43 3.90 -13.82 -7.61
CA GLY A 43 5.17 -13.77 -6.87
C GLY A 43 5.04 -12.92 -5.61
N TYR A 44 5.85 -11.89 -5.48
CA TYR A 44 5.78 -10.93 -4.37
C TYR A 44 5.00 -9.65 -4.67
N LEU A 45 4.54 -9.47 -5.91
CA LEU A 45 3.74 -8.30 -6.30
C LEU A 45 2.28 -8.48 -5.91
N GLN A 46 1.74 -7.56 -5.14
CA GLN A 46 0.29 -7.49 -4.89
C GLN A 46 -0.43 -7.11 -6.17
N ILE A 47 -1.40 -7.90 -6.60
CA ILE A 47 -2.17 -7.65 -7.82
C ILE A 47 -3.63 -7.30 -7.55
N ALA A 48 -4.15 -7.62 -6.38
CA ALA A 48 -5.53 -7.26 -6.01
C ALA A 48 -5.73 -7.24 -4.49
N ALA A 49 -6.74 -6.50 -4.06
CA ALA A 49 -7.32 -6.63 -2.72
C ALA A 49 -8.82 -6.91 -2.83
N ILE A 50 -9.27 -7.79 -1.98
CA ILE A 50 -10.65 -8.24 -1.86
C ILE A 50 -11.13 -7.90 -0.46
N ASP A 51 -12.33 -7.39 -0.33
CA ASP A 51 -13.01 -7.32 0.95
C ASP A 51 -13.19 -8.74 1.50
N ALA A 52 -12.64 -9.01 2.68
CA ALA A 52 -12.57 -10.36 3.22
C ALA A 52 -13.93 -10.90 3.72
N VAL A 53 -14.92 -10.01 3.90
CA VAL A 53 -16.28 -10.36 4.33
C VAL A 53 -17.19 -10.58 3.12
N SER A 54 -17.26 -9.60 2.22
CA SER A 54 -18.17 -9.65 1.07
C SER A 54 -17.61 -10.38 -0.15
N GLY A 55 -16.29 -10.55 -0.24
CA GLY A 55 -15.62 -11.09 -1.41
C GLY A 55 -15.53 -10.09 -2.59
N ALA A 56 -15.99 -8.86 -2.42
CA ALA A 56 -15.93 -7.86 -3.45
C ALA A 56 -14.49 -7.36 -3.68
N PHE A 57 -14.13 -7.17 -4.94
CA PHE A 57 -12.84 -6.57 -5.26
C PHE A 57 -12.85 -5.08 -4.89
N ARG A 58 -11.81 -4.67 -4.15
CA ARG A 58 -11.58 -3.28 -3.78
C ARG A 58 -10.71 -2.59 -4.80
N TRP A 59 -9.63 -3.25 -5.24
CA TRP A 59 -8.77 -2.74 -6.29
C TRP A 59 -7.99 -3.86 -6.98
N PHE A 60 -7.53 -3.56 -8.21
CA PHE A 60 -6.57 -4.33 -9.01
C PHE A 60 -5.39 -3.45 -9.36
N LEU A 61 -4.17 -4.01 -9.27
CA LEU A 61 -2.93 -3.36 -9.65
C LEU A 61 -2.34 -4.00 -10.90
N PHE A 62 -1.88 -3.17 -11.80
CA PHE A 62 -1.18 -3.56 -13.02
C PHE A 62 0.25 -3.06 -12.92
N TRP A 63 1.18 -3.97 -12.97
CA TRP A 63 2.60 -3.73 -12.83
C TRP A 63 3.30 -3.79 -14.18
N ASP A 64 4.43 -3.07 -14.32
CA ASP A 64 5.27 -3.13 -15.50
C ASP A 64 5.80 -4.56 -15.70
N PRO A 65 5.42 -5.25 -16.79
CA PRO A 65 5.85 -6.62 -17.02
C PRO A 65 7.33 -6.73 -17.45
N THR A 66 7.95 -5.63 -17.83
CA THR A 66 9.37 -5.58 -18.24
C THR A 66 10.33 -5.48 -17.06
N GLN A 67 9.81 -5.23 -15.85
CA GLN A 67 10.58 -5.03 -14.63
C GLN A 67 10.10 -6.00 -13.52
N PRO A 68 10.34 -7.30 -13.63
CA PRO A 68 9.71 -8.30 -12.75
C PRO A 68 10.17 -8.23 -11.28
N GLU A 69 11.37 -7.70 -11.01
CA GLU A 69 11.93 -7.64 -9.65
C GLU A 69 11.87 -6.23 -9.04
N ALA A 70 12.00 -5.20 -9.86
CA ALA A 70 11.95 -3.80 -9.44
C ALA A 70 10.73 -3.11 -10.04
N ALA A 71 9.58 -3.77 -9.94
CA ALA A 71 8.37 -3.38 -10.63
C ALA A 71 7.87 -2.00 -10.23
N ARG A 72 7.32 -1.30 -11.22
CA ARG A 72 6.59 -0.05 -11.07
C ARG A 72 5.12 -0.30 -11.35
N PRO A 73 4.19 0.28 -10.58
CA PRO A 73 2.78 0.17 -10.88
C PRO A 73 2.48 1.02 -12.12
N LEU A 74 1.72 0.48 -13.07
CA LEU A 74 1.27 1.22 -14.26
C LEU A 74 -0.12 1.80 -14.05
N ALA A 75 -1.03 1.01 -13.48
CA ALA A 75 -2.40 1.43 -13.27
C ALA A 75 -3.03 0.72 -12.07
N ILE A 76 -4.02 1.36 -11.48
CA ILE A 76 -4.92 0.77 -10.49
C ILE A 76 -6.37 0.93 -10.98
N ARG A 77 -7.16 -0.14 -10.85
CA ARG A 77 -8.61 -0.05 -10.91
C ARG A 77 -9.15 -0.10 -9.49
N LYS A 78 -9.69 1.01 -9.02
CA LYS A 78 -10.24 1.16 -7.67
C LYS A 78 -11.69 1.60 -7.75
N ASP A 79 -12.58 0.93 -7.04
CA ASP A 79 -14.01 1.23 -6.99
C ASP A 79 -14.63 1.42 -8.40
N GLY A 80 -14.22 0.54 -9.32
CA GLY A 80 -14.70 0.56 -10.71
C GLY A 80 -14.03 1.57 -11.63
N THR A 81 -13.18 2.47 -11.11
CA THR A 81 -12.51 3.54 -11.88
C THR A 81 -11.03 3.22 -12.08
N TRP A 82 -10.53 3.55 -13.28
CA TRP A 82 -9.13 3.41 -13.64
C TRP A 82 -8.33 4.66 -13.34
N TYR A 83 -7.13 4.47 -12.81
CA TYR A 83 -6.14 5.50 -12.59
C TYR A 83 -4.78 5.02 -13.08
N ALA A 84 -4.00 5.92 -13.67
CA ALA A 84 -2.61 5.67 -14.06
C ALA A 84 -1.64 6.24 -13.03
N TYR A 85 -0.49 5.61 -12.89
CA TYR A 85 0.58 6.04 -12.01
C TYR A 85 1.64 6.86 -12.76
N GLY A 86 2.07 7.97 -12.14
CA GLY A 86 3.35 8.62 -12.40
C GLY A 86 4.34 8.28 -11.29
N TRP A 87 5.62 8.18 -11.62
CA TRP A 87 6.68 7.85 -10.66
C TRP A 87 8.01 8.48 -11.05
N ASP A 88 8.85 8.71 -10.05
CA ASP A 88 10.20 9.22 -10.22
C ASP A 88 11.22 8.12 -10.59
N LEU A 89 12.48 8.51 -10.74
CA LEU A 89 13.56 7.57 -11.10
C LEU A 89 13.81 6.50 -10.03
N THR A 90 13.46 6.77 -8.79
CA THR A 90 13.63 5.86 -7.64
C THR A 90 12.39 5.02 -7.36
N LYS A 91 11.41 5.04 -8.26
CA LYS A 91 10.13 4.32 -8.22
C LYS A 91 9.13 4.84 -7.17
N ASN A 92 9.34 6.01 -6.60
CA ASN A 92 8.29 6.60 -5.77
C ASN A 92 7.14 7.02 -6.66
N VAL A 93 5.92 6.71 -6.24
CA VAL A 93 4.73 7.19 -6.93
C VAL A 93 4.59 8.69 -6.64
N THR A 94 4.61 9.50 -7.66
CA THR A 94 4.56 10.97 -7.55
C THR A 94 3.22 11.55 -7.97
N GLU A 95 2.53 10.92 -8.92
CA GLU A 95 1.23 11.38 -9.40
C GLU A 95 0.25 10.23 -9.61
N ILE A 96 -1.03 10.56 -9.49
CA ILE A 96 -2.16 9.73 -9.93
C ILE A 96 -2.96 10.51 -10.96
N PHE A 97 -3.14 9.90 -12.12
CA PHE A 97 -3.90 10.45 -13.22
C PHE A 97 -5.23 9.71 -13.38
N GLY A 98 -6.31 10.44 -13.52
CA GLY A 98 -7.63 9.91 -13.80
C GLY A 98 -7.92 9.84 -15.29
N LYS A 99 -9.22 9.77 -15.61
CA LYS A 99 -9.72 9.76 -16.99
C LYS A 99 -9.19 10.95 -17.79
N ALA A 100 -8.86 10.69 -19.07
CA ALA A 100 -8.30 11.69 -19.99
C ALA A 100 -6.97 12.33 -19.52
N GLY A 101 -6.24 11.70 -18.59
CA GLY A 101 -4.96 12.19 -18.10
C GLY A 101 -5.05 13.35 -17.10
N TYR A 102 -6.23 13.65 -16.57
CA TYR A 102 -6.36 14.67 -15.52
C TYR A 102 -5.63 14.25 -14.26
N LEU A 103 -4.80 15.13 -13.74
CA LEU A 103 -4.11 14.97 -12.46
C LEU A 103 -5.14 14.91 -11.32
N ARG A 104 -5.06 13.87 -10.50
CA ARG A 104 -5.99 13.63 -9.39
C ARG A 104 -5.32 13.73 -8.03
N THR A 105 -4.09 13.28 -7.91
CA THR A 105 -3.34 13.34 -6.64
C THR A 105 -1.86 13.49 -6.93
N VAL A 106 -1.18 14.30 -6.13
CA VAL A 106 0.28 14.47 -6.13
C VAL A 106 0.81 14.01 -4.78
N TYR A 107 1.90 13.26 -4.80
CA TYR A 107 2.62 12.83 -3.61
C TYR A 107 3.99 13.50 -3.55
N THR A 108 4.34 13.99 -2.39
CA THR A 108 5.68 14.47 -2.07
C THR A 108 6.23 13.70 -0.88
N TYR A 109 7.54 13.51 -0.84
CA TYR A 109 8.19 12.66 0.16
C TYR A 109 9.33 13.38 0.84
N THR A 110 9.49 13.12 2.15
CA THR A 110 10.73 13.43 2.85
C THR A 110 11.85 12.48 2.38
N PRO A 111 13.13 12.76 2.70
CA PRO A 111 14.24 11.87 2.34
C PRO A 111 14.12 10.43 2.84
N TYR A 112 13.29 10.16 3.84
CA TYR A 112 13.06 8.84 4.41
C TYR A 112 11.73 8.21 4.02
N GLY A 113 10.94 8.90 3.17
CA GLY A 113 9.71 8.35 2.61
C GLY A 113 8.42 8.71 3.35
N GLU A 114 8.47 9.64 4.30
CA GLU A 114 7.24 10.20 4.87
C GLU A 114 6.49 10.97 3.77
N VAL A 115 5.21 10.68 3.59
CA VAL A 115 4.42 11.14 2.46
C VAL A 115 3.50 12.29 2.84
N ALA A 116 3.40 13.28 1.96
CA ALA A 116 2.31 14.24 1.92
C ALA A 116 1.58 14.09 0.59
N ALA A 117 0.24 14.10 0.63
CA ALA A 117 -0.60 13.93 -0.54
C ALA A 117 -1.55 15.11 -0.70
N GLU A 118 -1.66 15.61 -1.93
CA GLU A 118 -2.63 16.63 -2.32
C GLU A 118 -3.50 16.07 -3.43
N GLY A 119 -4.82 15.97 -3.21
CA GLY A 119 -5.76 15.46 -4.19
C GLY A 119 -6.91 14.69 -3.56
N ASP A 120 -7.73 14.06 -4.41
CA ASP A 120 -8.98 13.40 -4.02
C ASP A 120 -8.97 11.88 -4.22
N VAL A 121 -7.88 11.31 -4.72
CA VAL A 121 -7.73 9.87 -4.92
C VAL A 121 -6.66 9.33 -3.98
N THR A 122 -7.07 8.48 -3.04
CA THR A 122 -6.15 7.71 -2.19
C THR A 122 -5.91 6.32 -2.79
N GLN A 123 -4.68 5.84 -2.72
CA GLN A 123 -4.30 4.51 -3.19
C GLN A 123 -3.08 3.99 -2.40
N PRO A 124 -2.87 2.66 -2.34
CA PRO A 124 -1.93 2.10 -1.37
C PRO A 124 -0.46 2.14 -1.77
N ILE A 125 -0.11 2.28 -3.06
CA ILE A 125 1.27 2.14 -3.53
C ILE A 125 1.93 3.52 -3.62
N GLN A 126 2.96 3.77 -2.83
CA GLN A 126 3.54 5.11 -2.71
C GLN A 126 5.08 5.07 -2.74
N TRP A 127 5.75 5.24 -1.61
CA TRP A 127 7.20 5.22 -1.48
C TRP A 127 7.82 3.95 -2.03
N SER A 128 8.82 4.07 -2.90
CA SER A 128 9.55 2.93 -3.50
C SER A 128 8.64 1.92 -4.24
N SER A 129 7.43 2.33 -4.65
CA SER A 129 6.37 1.47 -5.17
C SER A 129 5.92 0.35 -4.21
N GLU A 130 6.05 0.61 -2.92
CA GLU A 130 5.63 -0.29 -1.86
C GLU A 130 4.29 0.12 -1.24
N TYR A 131 3.69 -0.79 -0.47
CA TYR A 131 2.40 -0.56 0.16
C TYR A 131 2.54 0.36 1.38
N ASN A 132 1.83 1.46 1.38
CA ASN A 132 1.73 2.39 2.51
C ASN A 132 0.56 2.00 3.43
N ASP A 133 0.87 1.64 4.67
CA ASP A 133 -0.10 1.42 5.74
C ASP A 133 -0.42 2.75 6.41
N GLU A 134 -1.30 3.53 5.81
CA GLU A 134 -1.63 4.91 6.19
C GLU A 134 -2.03 5.03 7.67
N GLU A 135 -2.78 4.06 8.21
CA GLU A 135 -3.27 4.07 9.60
C GLU A 135 -2.16 3.93 10.64
N LEU A 136 -1.00 3.41 10.24
CA LEU A 136 0.17 3.27 11.09
C LEU A 136 1.30 4.23 10.72
N GLY A 137 1.22 4.86 9.55
CA GLY A 137 2.33 5.64 8.99
C GLY A 137 3.55 4.77 8.67
N LEU A 138 3.34 3.53 8.25
CA LEU A 138 4.40 2.57 7.95
C LEU A 138 4.37 2.14 6.49
N VAL A 139 5.55 1.86 5.92
CA VAL A 139 5.68 1.27 4.58
C VAL A 139 5.94 -0.23 4.73
N TYR A 140 5.12 -1.04 4.07
CA TYR A 140 5.21 -2.50 4.10
C TYR A 140 6.11 -3.03 2.98
N TYR A 141 7.24 -3.64 3.36
CA TYR A 141 8.18 -4.31 2.48
C TYR A 141 8.13 -5.83 2.71
N ASN A 142 7.11 -6.50 2.23
CA ASN A 142 6.90 -7.95 2.35
C ASN A 142 7.26 -8.58 3.71
N TYR A 143 8.51 -8.53 4.14
CA TYR A 143 9.00 -9.12 5.40
C TYR A 143 9.16 -8.12 6.55
N ARG A 144 9.22 -6.83 6.22
CA ARG A 144 9.52 -5.76 7.19
C ARG A 144 8.61 -4.57 7.00
N HIS A 145 8.59 -3.72 8.01
CA HIS A 145 7.97 -2.40 7.91
C HIS A 145 9.04 -1.32 8.13
N LEU A 146 9.05 -0.34 7.24
CA LEU A 146 9.84 0.88 7.39
C LEU A 146 8.98 1.92 8.12
N ASN A 147 9.58 2.56 9.14
CA ASN A 147 9.04 3.80 9.69
C ASN A 147 9.67 4.97 8.92
N PRO A 148 8.93 5.66 8.04
CA PRO A 148 9.48 6.73 7.21
C PRO A 148 9.75 8.01 8.01
N HIS A 149 9.18 8.16 9.20
CA HIS A 149 9.41 9.34 10.05
C HIS A 149 10.87 9.43 10.51
N ASP A 150 11.48 8.31 10.85
CA ASP A 150 12.87 8.25 11.32
C ASP A 150 13.81 7.42 10.41
N GLY A 151 13.28 6.89 9.31
CA GLY A 151 14.03 6.09 8.34
C GLY A 151 14.47 4.72 8.86
N ARG A 152 13.78 4.17 9.87
CA ARG A 152 14.17 2.93 10.53
C ARG A 152 13.24 1.76 10.22
N TRP A 153 13.84 0.58 10.13
CA TRP A 153 13.08 -0.67 10.12
C TRP A 153 12.57 -0.97 11.53
N ILE A 154 11.29 -1.32 11.66
CA ILE A 154 10.70 -1.67 12.97
C ILE A 154 10.96 -3.11 13.40
N SER A 155 11.50 -3.95 12.51
CA SER A 155 11.90 -5.33 12.80
C SER A 155 13.28 -5.62 12.21
N ARG A 156 13.96 -6.63 12.76
CA ARG A 156 15.23 -7.13 12.21
C ARG A 156 15.01 -7.80 10.86
N ASP A 157 16.09 -7.91 10.06
CA ASP A 157 16.08 -8.70 8.83
C ASP A 157 15.70 -10.15 9.15
N PRO A 158 14.80 -10.74 8.38
CA PRO A 158 14.63 -12.18 8.41
C PRO A 158 15.91 -12.82 7.89
N ILE A 159 16.52 -13.63 8.72
CA ILE A 159 17.73 -14.39 8.37
C ILE A 159 17.30 -15.72 7.76
#